data_118fb64ba5e0acdbea2a7b3822e3d659
#
_entry.id   118fb64ba5e0acdbea2a7b3822e3d659
#
_cell.length_a   1.000
_cell.length_b   1.000
_cell.length_c   1.000
_cell.angle_alpha   90.00
_cell.angle_beta   90.00
_cell.angle_gamma   90.00
#
_symmetry.space_group_name_H-M   'P 1'
#
loop_
_entity.id
_entity.type
_entity.pdbx_description
1 polymer ?
#
loop_
_entity_poly.entity_id
_entity_poly.type
_entity_poly.pdbx_seq_one_letter_code
_entity_poly.pdbx_strand_id
1 'polypeptide(L)'
;MSATGYLLALDQGTTSSRAILFNGAGIALASAQQELPQIFPGPGLVEHDAGQIWRDSLAAARAVLAEGGVPAGQIAGIGIANQRETTVIWRRDTSQPIHNAIAW
;
A
#
# COMPACT_ATOMS: atom_id res chain seq x y z
N MET A 1 18.23 -17.41 9.40
CA MET A 1 17.86 -15.99 9.45
C MET A 1 17.80 -15.51 10.89
N SER A 2 18.28 -14.34 11.17
CA SER A 2 18.18 -13.75 12.49
C SER A 2 16.71 -13.54 12.87
N ALA A 3 16.34 -13.84 14.12
CA ALA A 3 15.00 -13.56 14.64
C ALA A 3 14.70 -12.07 14.75
N THR A 4 15.70 -11.19 14.51
CA THR A 4 15.56 -9.74 14.60
C THR A 4 15.16 -9.08 13.28
N GLY A 5 15.06 -9.85 12.19
CA GLY A 5 14.60 -9.34 10.91
C GLY A 5 13.09 -9.32 10.83
N TYR A 6 12.54 -8.28 10.19
CA TYR A 6 11.10 -8.14 9.98
C TYR A 6 10.80 -7.95 8.50
N LEU A 7 9.59 -8.33 8.10
CA LEU A 7 9.09 -8.16 6.74
C LEU A 7 7.83 -7.30 6.77
N LEU A 8 7.72 -6.41 5.80
CA LEU A 8 6.54 -5.56 5.61
C LEU A 8 5.84 -5.99 4.34
N ALA A 9 4.57 -6.31 4.43
CA ALA A 9 3.73 -6.59 3.27
C ALA A 9 2.79 -5.40 3.02
N LEU A 10 2.76 -4.92 1.78
CA LEU A 10 1.83 -3.91 1.33
C LEU A 10 0.85 -4.56 0.37
N ASP A 11 -0.42 -4.61 0.75
CA ASP A 11 -1.48 -5.20 -0.04
C ASP A 11 -2.39 -4.10 -0.57
N GLN A 12 -2.18 -3.75 -1.84
CA GLN A 12 -2.94 -2.72 -2.53
C GLN A 12 -4.13 -3.38 -3.23
N GLY A 13 -5.29 -3.37 -2.59
CA GLY A 13 -6.52 -3.87 -3.17
C GLY A 13 -7.31 -2.78 -3.89
N THR A 14 -8.45 -3.15 -4.47
CA THR A 14 -9.33 -2.22 -5.18
C THR A 14 -10.16 -1.36 -4.23
N THR A 15 -10.38 -1.81 -3.00
CA THR A 15 -11.23 -1.12 -2.01
C THR A 15 -10.46 -0.61 -0.81
N SER A 16 -9.22 -1.05 -0.64
CA SER A 16 -8.42 -0.63 0.52
C SER A 16 -6.93 -0.83 0.27
N SER A 17 -6.13 -0.10 1.03
CA SER A 17 -4.69 -0.30 1.14
C SER A 17 -4.38 -0.87 2.52
N ARG A 18 -3.63 -1.96 2.58
CA ARG A 18 -3.29 -2.64 3.83
C ARG A 18 -1.79 -2.81 3.97
N ALA A 19 -1.31 -2.73 5.21
CA ALA A 19 0.06 -3.12 5.54
C ALA A 19 0.02 -4.16 6.65
N ILE A 20 0.90 -5.14 6.58
CA ILE A 20 1.05 -6.19 7.58
C ILE A 20 2.52 -6.32 7.94
N LEU A 21 2.82 -6.30 9.21
CA LEU A 21 4.18 -6.49 9.74
C LEU A 21 4.33 -7.94 10.18
N PHE A 22 5.35 -8.62 9.65
CA PHE A 22 5.69 -9.99 10.03
C PHE A 22 7.04 -10.02 10.73
N ASN A 23 7.19 -10.96 11.68
CA ASN A 23 8.50 -11.26 12.24
C ASN A 23 9.27 -12.25 11.35
N GLY A 24 10.50 -12.58 11.73
CA GLY A 24 11.35 -13.51 10.99
C GLY A 24 10.82 -14.95 10.90
N ALA A 25 9.86 -15.31 11.75
CA ALA A 25 9.19 -16.61 11.72
C ALA A 25 7.94 -16.61 10.84
N GLY A 26 7.61 -15.48 10.21
CA GLY A 26 6.43 -15.36 9.36
C GLY A 26 5.12 -15.13 10.11
N ILE A 27 5.20 -14.73 11.37
CA ILE A 27 4.02 -14.46 12.19
C ILE A 27 3.64 -12.99 12.04
N ALA A 28 2.36 -12.72 11.73
CA ALA A 28 1.83 -11.37 11.62
C ALA A 28 1.76 -10.73 13.02
N LEU A 29 2.43 -9.58 13.17
CA LEU A 29 2.51 -8.86 14.44
C LEU A 29 1.55 -7.68 14.52
N ALA A 30 1.29 -7.03 13.39
CA ALA A 30 0.44 -5.85 13.31
C ALA A 30 -0.16 -5.75 11.91
N SER A 31 -1.32 -5.12 11.82
CA SER A 31 -2.00 -4.89 10.55
C SER A 31 -2.71 -3.54 10.61
N ALA A 32 -2.65 -2.78 9.52
CA ALA A 32 -3.37 -1.52 9.37
C ALA A 32 -3.96 -1.42 7.97
N GLN A 33 -5.12 -0.79 7.86
CA GLN A 33 -5.88 -0.74 6.62
C GLN A 33 -6.56 0.63 6.48
N GLN A 34 -6.56 1.16 5.26
CA GLN A 34 -7.29 2.38 4.90
C GLN A 34 -8.23 2.05 3.75
N GLU A 35 -9.48 2.48 3.85
CA GLU A 35 -10.42 2.38 2.73
C GLU A 35 -9.97 3.31 1.60
N LEU A 36 -10.05 2.81 0.37
CA LEU A 36 -9.73 3.59 -0.82
C LEU A 36 -11.03 4.15 -1.40
N PRO A 37 -11.21 5.48 -1.41
CA PRO A 37 -12.40 6.08 -2.02
C PRO A 37 -12.48 5.74 -3.51
N GLN A 38 -13.67 5.37 -3.95
CA GLN A 38 -13.95 5.05 -5.34
C GLN A 38 -14.46 6.30 -6.05
N ILE A 39 -14.02 6.50 -7.27
CA ILE A 39 -14.46 7.62 -8.12
C ILE A 39 -15.23 7.03 -9.30
N PHE A 40 -16.44 7.49 -9.51
CA PHE A 40 -17.32 6.99 -10.57
C PHE A 40 -17.58 8.11 -11.59
N PRO A 41 -16.71 8.27 -12.61
CA PRO A 41 -16.88 9.35 -13.59
C PRO A 41 -18.06 9.15 -14.52
N GLY A 42 -18.60 7.95 -14.60
CA GLY A 42 -19.77 7.62 -15.41
C GLY A 42 -20.23 6.19 -15.17
N PRO A 43 -21.35 5.76 -15.77
CA PRO A 43 -21.85 4.40 -15.60
C PRO A 43 -20.84 3.35 -16.01
N GLY A 44 -20.55 2.39 -15.12
CA GLY A 44 -19.61 1.30 -15.38
C GLY A 44 -18.14 1.70 -15.37
N LEU A 45 -17.82 2.95 -14.99
CA LEU A 45 -16.45 3.45 -14.92
C LEU A 45 -16.02 3.57 -13.46
N VAL A 46 -14.81 3.09 -13.16
CA VAL A 46 -14.23 3.18 -11.81
C VAL A 46 -12.81 3.72 -11.92
N GLU A 47 -12.54 4.76 -11.16
CA GLU A 47 -11.21 5.37 -11.06
C GLU A 47 -10.79 5.51 -9.61
N HIS A 48 -9.48 5.61 -9.39
CA HIS A 48 -8.88 5.88 -8.10
C HIS A 48 -7.93 7.06 -8.18
N ASP A 49 -7.81 7.82 -7.09
CA ASP A 49 -6.75 8.82 -6.96
C ASP A 49 -5.44 8.09 -6.66
N ALA A 50 -4.51 8.08 -7.62
CA ALA A 50 -3.23 7.40 -7.45
C ALA A 50 -2.39 7.99 -6.31
N GLY A 51 -2.46 9.30 -6.08
CA GLY A 51 -1.82 9.94 -4.94
C GLY A 51 -2.38 9.45 -3.61
N GLN A 52 -3.68 9.21 -3.54
CA GLN A 52 -4.34 8.67 -2.35
C GLN A 52 -3.86 7.25 -2.05
N ILE A 53 -3.70 6.42 -3.08
CA ILE A 53 -3.15 5.06 -2.93
C ILE A 53 -1.78 5.13 -2.26
N TRP A 54 -0.92 6.02 -2.73
CA TRP A 54 0.43 6.19 -2.16
C TRP A 54 0.36 6.65 -0.69
N ARG A 55 -0.43 7.69 -0.42
CA ARG A 55 -0.56 8.24 0.94
C ARG A 55 -1.11 7.20 1.91
N ASP A 56 -2.13 6.44 1.50
CA ASP A 56 -2.75 5.42 2.35
C ASP A 56 -1.81 4.25 2.60
N SER A 57 -1.07 3.81 1.58
CA SER A 57 -0.08 2.74 1.72
C SER A 57 1.04 3.15 2.68
N LEU A 58 1.53 4.37 2.57
CA LEU A 58 2.56 4.91 3.45
C LEU A 58 2.05 5.05 4.89
N ALA A 59 0.82 5.56 5.07
CA ALA A 59 0.21 5.70 6.38
C ALA A 59 0.01 4.34 7.06
N ALA A 60 -0.46 3.33 6.31
CA ALA A 60 -0.63 1.98 6.82
C ALA A 60 0.70 1.35 7.22
N ALA A 61 1.75 1.54 6.40
CA ALA A 61 3.09 1.05 6.71
C ALA A 61 3.62 1.67 8.00
N ARG A 62 3.50 2.99 8.14
CA ARG A 62 3.94 3.69 9.35
C ARG A 62 3.16 3.24 10.59
N ALA A 63 1.86 3.01 10.44
CA ALA A 63 0.99 2.58 11.54
C ALA A 63 1.41 1.21 12.08
N VAL A 64 1.72 0.23 11.21
CA VAL A 64 2.12 -1.11 11.67
C VAL A 64 3.49 -1.11 12.32
N LEU A 65 4.42 -0.26 11.86
CA LEU A 65 5.72 -0.12 12.50
C LEU A 65 5.57 0.47 13.91
N ALA A 66 4.74 1.49 14.06
CA ALA A 66 4.46 2.10 15.37
C ALA A 66 3.78 1.12 16.32
N GLU A 67 2.75 0.40 15.84
CA GLU A 67 2.02 -0.59 16.61
C GLU A 67 2.92 -1.74 17.06
N GLY A 68 3.77 -2.22 16.17
CA GLY A 68 4.70 -3.31 16.47
C GLY A 68 5.95 -2.87 17.22
N GLY A 69 6.18 -1.56 17.37
CA GLY A 69 7.38 -1.04 18.02
C GLY A 69 8.67 -1.34 17.26
N VAL A 70 8.60 -1.43 15.91
CA VAL A 70 9.72 -1.82 15.07
C VAL A 70 10.25 -0.60 14.31
N PRO A 71 11.54 -0.26 14.49
CA PRO A 71 12.16 0.78 13.67
C PRO A 71 12.23 0.37 12.20
N ALA A 72 12.07 1.35 11.30
CA ALA A 72 12.13 1.11 9.86
C ALA A 72 13.44 0.42 9.42
N GLY A 73 14.55 0.74 10.08
CA GLY A 73 15.86 0.13 9.78
C GLY A 73 15.93 -1.37 10.05
N GLN A 74 14.97 -1.94 10.75
CA GLN A 74 14.91 -3.39 11.01
C GLN A 74 14.05 -4.15 9.99
N ILE A 75 13.47 -3.46 9.03
CA ILE A 75 12.73 -4.10 7.93
C ILE A 75 13.73 -4.67 6.94
N ALA A 76 13.74 -5.99 6.80
CA ALA A 76 14.65 -6.69 5.90
C ALA A 76 14.18 -6.67 4.45
N GLY A 77 12.88 -6.57 4.24
CA GLY A 77 12.32 -6.54 2.89
C GLY A 77 10.85 -6.13 2.90
N ILE A 78 10.38 -5.72 1.72
CA ILE A 78 8.99 -5.31 1.50
C ILE A 78 8.44 -6.16 0.36
N GLY A 79 7.32 -6.84 0.62
CA GLY A 79 6.54 -7.52 -0.41
C GLY A 79 5.33 -6.68 -0.79
N ILE A 80 5.01 -6.63 -2.07
CA ILE A 80 3.92 -5.80 -2.56
C ILE A 80 2.97 -6.67 -3.39
N ALA A 81 1.68 -6.64 -3.04
CA ALA A 81 0.60 -7.14 -3.87
C ALA A 81 -0.20 -5.95 -4.37
N ASN A 82 -0.48 -5.91 -5.66
CA ASN A 82 -1.16 -4.79 -6.30
C ASN A 82 -2.56 -5.18 -6.76
N GLN A 83 -3.39 -4.17 -7.02
CA GLN A 83 -4.64 -4.38 -7.75
C GLN A 83 -4.33 -4.62 -9.23
N ARG A 84 -4.96 -5.64 -9.81
CA ARG A 84 -4.72 -6.01 -11.21
C ARG A 84 -5.51 -5.12 -12.14
N GLU A 85 -5.00 -4.96 -13.39
CA GLU A 85 -5.68 -4.28 -14.48
C GLU A 85 -5.99 -2.81 -14.21
N THR A 86 -5.28 -2.21 -13.27
CA THR A 86 -5.38 -0.78 -12.97
C THR A 86 -4.21 -0.05 -13.61
N THR A 87 -4.52 1.00 -14.38
CA THR A 87 -3.53 1.75 -15.13
C THR A 87 -3.31 3.12 -14.52
N VAL A 88 -2.06 3.46 -14.25
CA VAL A 88 -1.65 4.79 -13.78
C VAL A 88 -0.64 5.37 -14.75
N ILE A 89 -0.86 6.63 -15.14
CA ILE A 89 0.09 7.38 -15.97
C ILE A 89 0.54 8.60 -15.18
N TRP A 90 1.85 8.82 -15.10
CA TRP A 90 2.42 9.93 -14.33
C TRP A 90 3.57 10.60 -15.08
N ARG A 91 3.88 11.82 -14.67
CA ARG A 91 5.03 12.55 -15.22
C ARG A 91 6.32 11.95 -14.68
N ARG A 92 7.26 11.71 -15.59
CA ARG A 92 8.57 11.16 -15.22
C ARG A 92 9.38 12.12 -14.35
N ASP A 93 9.29 13.42 -14.64
CA ASP A 93 10.10 14.44 -13.98
C ASP A 93 9.60 14.77 -12.56
N THR A 94 8.29 14.71 -12.33
CA THR A 94 7.69 15.11 -11.04
C THR A 94 7.07 13.95 -10.27
N SER A 95 6.90 12.79 -10.89
CA SER A 95 6.15 11.64 -10.36
C SER A 95 4.68 11.93 -10.08
N GLN A 96 4.15 13.05 -10.61
CA GLN A 96 2.74 13.41 -10.41
C GLN A 96 1.85 12.68 -11.41
N PRO A 97 0.75 12.06 -10.96
CA PRO A 97 -0.23 11.47 -11.87
C PRO A 97 -0.83 12.55 -12.77
N ILE A 98 -0.99 12.25 -14.05
CA ILE A 98 -1.65 13.16 -15.00
C ILE A 98 -3.15 12.92 -15.10
N HIS A 99 -3.63 11.83 -14.53
CA HIS A 99 -5.04 11.43 -14.49
C HIS A 99 -5.22 10.48 -13.31
N ASN A 100 -6.48 10.28 -12.89
CA ASN A 100 -6.80 9.23 -11.93
C ASN A 100 -6.39 7.86 -12.47
N ALA A 101 -6.08 6.93 -11.58
CA ALA A 101 -5.87 5.54 -11.95
C ALA A 101 -7.16 4.97 -12.50
N ILE A 102 -7.10 4.35 -13.67
CA ILE A 102 -8.27 3.78 -14.33
C ILE A 102 -8.34 2.31 -13.95
N ALA A 103 -9.39 1.94 -13.20
CA ALA A 103 -9.60 0.56 -12.77
C ALA A 103 -10.52 -0.19 -13.73
N TRP A 104 -11.58 0.47 -14.21
CA TRP A 104 -12.52 -0.09 -15.19
C TRP A 104 -13.08 0.99 -16.11
#